data_644862b019014a6f5a890eba5eaac516
#
_entry.id   644862b019014a6f5a890eba5eaac516
#
_cell.length_a   1.000
_cell.length_b   1.000
_cell.length_c   1.000
_cell.angle_alpha   90.00
_cell.angle_beta   90.00
_cell.angle_gamma   90.00
#
_symmetry.space_group_name_H-M   'P 1'
#
loop_
_entity.id
_entity.type
_entity.pdbx_description
1 polymer ?
#
loop_
_entity_poly.entity_id
_entity_poly.type
_entity_poly.pdbx_seq_one_letter_code
_entity_poly.pdbx_strand_id
1 'polypeptide(L)'
;MDRALTSGMRLLSVALLFALIPCAVAEVPQVAQKPIEVKVVVVNMFEVGADSGDAPGEYQYWVEREHLDTVLPFPQGYHDLRLNAKTGVLGVLTGVGTARTAATMMALGMDPRFDLTHAYFLVAGIGGIDPAMGSLGSAVWSDYVVDGDLAHEIDAREIPKDWKTGYVPLGKSTPYEQPRAARFGDDGNVYHLDTALVDWAFNLTKDTVLMDTPAIAERRQQYEGDAAKRAPFVLRGDNLSAATFWHGRLLNQWARDWVKYQTDGRGTYAICGMEDTGTMQSLTWLAKAKRVDVDRVLVLRTASNYDQQRVGATAAESLAETKVRQYSAYLPALDSAYRVGHVVVDSLVANWAQTRDHIPVLSPVR
;
A
#
# COMPACT_ATOMS: atom_id res chain seq x y z
N MET A 1 -28.41 82.01 46.09
CA MET A 1 -28.24 81.68 47.50
C MET A 1 -28.34 80.13 47.53
N ASP A 2 -27.39 79.25 47.82
CA ASP A 2 -26.13 79.34 48.52
C ASP A 2 -25.22 78.19 48.08
N ARG A 3 -24.00 78.54 47.94
CA ARG A 3 -22.73 77.84 48.22
C ARG A 3 -22.59 76.31 48.13
N ALA A 4 -21.70 75.99 47.28
CA ALA A 4 -20.91 74.77 47.14
C ALA A 4 -20.04 74.45 48.38
N LEU A 5 -19.78 73.17 48.56
CA LEU A 5 -18.60 72.67 49.28
C LEU A 5 -18.05 71.46 48.56
N THR A 6 -16.92 71.69 47.97
CA THR A 6 -16.06 70.61 47.32
C THR A 6 -15.24 69.94 48.43
N SER A 7 -15.39 68.63 48.53
CA SER A 7 -14.44 67.74 49.28
C SER A 7 -13.65 66.88 48.30
N GLY A 8 -12.38 67.23 48.21
CA GLY A 8 -11.44 66.46 47.37
C GLY A 8 -10.93 65.19 48.08
N MET A 9 -11.15 64.06 47.47
CA MET A 9 -10.63 62.79 47.90
C MET A 9 -9.39 62.43 47.03
N ARG A 10 -8.23 62.51 47.64
CA ARG A 10 -6.99 62.12 47.02
C ARG A 10 -6.92 60.59 47.02
N LEU A 11 -6.95 59.94 45.83
CA LEU A 11 -6.66 58.55 45.64
C LEU A 11 -5.10 58.32 45.60
N LEU A 12 -4.58 57.62 46.61
CA LEU A 12 -3.23 57.12 46.60
C LEU A 12 -3.20 55.90 45.71
N SER A 13 -2.58 56.00 44.54
CA SER A 13 -2.27 54.84 43.69
C SER A 13 -1.04 54.16 44.21
N VAL A 14 -1.19 52.94 44.79
CA VAL A 14 -0.09 52.04 45.13
C VAL A 14 0.20 51.21 43.87
N ALA A 15 1.30 51.53 43.20
CA ALA A 15 1.81 50.70 42.09
C ALA A 15 2.53 49.50 42.69
N LEU A 16 1.91 48.29 42.56
CA LEU A 16 2.58 47.00 42.87
C LEU A 16 3.45 46.65 41.69
N LEU A 17 4.77 46.78 41.85
CA LEU A 17 5.76 46.24 40.91
C LEU A 17 5.81 44.71 41.05
N PHE A 18 5.21 43.95 40.14
CA PHE A 18 5.47 42.52 40.01
C PHE A 18 6.80 42.33 39.28
N ALA A 19 7.84 41.93 40.03
CA ALA A 19 9.08 41.46 39.45
C ALA A 19 8.83 40.08 38.82
N LEU A 20 8.71 40.03 37.50
CA LEU A 20 8.76 38.78 36.72
C LEU A 20 10.17 38.18 36.81
N ILE A 21 10.36 37.21 37.68
CA ILE A 21 11.56 36.36 37.64
C ILE A 21 11.39 35.44 36.44
N PRO A 22 12.27 35.51 35.42
CA PRO A 22 12.27 34.53 34.37
C PRO A 22 12.70 33.17 34.94
N CYS A 23 11.78 32.22 35.06
CA CYS A 23 12.09 30.83 35.34
C CYS A 23 12.75 30.28 34.07
N ALA A 24 14.09 30.28 34.06
CA ALA A 24 14.84 29.56 33.03
C ALA A 24 14.59 28.08 33.26
N VAL A 25 13.68 27.49 32.50
CA VAL A 25 13.55 26.05 32.37
C VAL A 25 14.83 25.60 31.66
N ALA A 26 15.77 25.03 32.41
CA ALA A 26 16.93 24.39 31.82
C ALA A 26 16.40 23.24 30.94
N GLU A 27 16.52 23.38 29.63
CA GLU A 27 16.35 22.26 28.70
C GLU A 27 17.40 21.21 29.09
N VAL A 28 16.92 20.10 29.66
CA VAL A 28 17.75 18.90 29.82
C VAL A 28 18.18 18.47 28.42
N PRO A 29 19.49 18.39 28.13
CA PRO A 29 19.93 17.94 26.81
C PRO A 29 19.35 16.53 26.59
N GLN A 30 18.40 16.43 25.70
CA GLN A 30 17.89 15.15 25.25
C GLN A 30 19.03 14.49 24.49
N VAL A 31 19.66 13.48 25.08
CA VAL A 31 20.68 12.66 24.39
C VAL A 31 19.97 12.11 23.15
N ALA A 32 20.38 12.58 21.99
CA ALA A 32 19.81 12.13 20.73
C ALA A 32 20.03 10.62 20.64
N GLN A 33 18.97 9.85 20.85
CA GLN A 33 19.03 8.41 20.64
C GLN A 33 19.37 8.16 19.17
N LYS A 34 20.31 7.23 18.94
CA LYS A 34 20.62 6.79 17.57
C LYS A 34 19.33 6.25 16.94
N PRO A 35 18.96 6.67 15.72
CA PRO A 35 17.80 6.12 15.04
C PRO A 35 17.87 4.59 14.94
N ILE A 36 16.72 3.96 15.05
CA ILE A 36 16.57 2.51 14.88
C ILE A 36 16.81 2.19 13.41
N GLU A 37 17.83 1.39 13.10
CA GLU A 37 18.05 0.87 11.76
C GLU A 37 16.95 -0.14 11.42
N VAL A 38 16.13 0.17 10.42
CA VAL A 38 15.09 -0.72 9.92
C VAL A 38 15.61 -1.42 8.68
N LYS A 39 15.48 -2.74 8.62
CA LYS A 39 15.91 -3.54 7.47
C LYS A 39 14.79 -3.74 6.46
N VAL A 40 13.61 -4.09 6.95
CA VAL A 40 12.42 -4.28 6.11
C VAL A 40 11.22 -3.62 6.78
N VAL A 41 10.49 -2.83 6.01
CA VAL A 41 9.16 -2.33 6.37
C VAL A 41 8.12 -3.19 5.66
N VAL A 42 7.29 -3.89 6.41
CA VAL A 42 6.13 -4.59 5.88
C VAL A 42 4.93 -3.65 5.94
N VAL A 43 4.36 -3.36 4.78
CA VAL A 43 3.26 -2.41 4.63
C VAL A 43 1.98 -3.19 4.40
N ASN A 44 1.06 -3.10 5.37
CA ASN A 44 -0.28 -3.69 5.32
C ASN A 44 -1.34 -2.59 5.42
N MET A 45 -2.57 -2.85 4.99
CA MET A 45 -3.57 -1.81 4.80
C MET A 45 -4.70 -1.87 5.82
N PHE A 46 -5.07 -3.05 6.28
CA PHE A 46 -6.14 -3.19 7.28
C PHE A 46 -5.91 -4.36 8.23
N GLU A 47 -6.52 -4.25 9.40
CA GLU A 47 -6.68 -5.33 10.37
C GLU A 47 -8.13 -5.42 10.82
N VAL A 48 -8.55 -6.57 11.32
CA VAL A 48 -9.91 -6.84 11.81
C VAL A 48 -9.84 -7.12 13.31
N GLY A 49 -10.10 -6.11 14.12
CA GLY A 49 -10.02 -6.23 15.57
C GLY A 49 -8.64 -5.89 16.12
N ALA A 50 -8.05 -6.80 16.90
CA ALA A 50 -6.72 -6.62 17.46
C ALA A 50 -5.62 -7.03 16.46
N ASP A 51 -4.40 -6.60 16.71
CA ASP A 51 -3.25 -6.96 15.86
C ASP A 51 -2.86 -8.45 15.95
N SER A 52 -3.44 -9.19 16.90
CA SER A 52 -3.16 -10.61 17.12
C SER A 52 -4.25 -11.28 17.94
N GLY A 53 -4.43 -12.60 17.76
CA GLY A 53 -5.23 -13.45 18.64
C GLY A 53 -6.73 -13.50 18.32
N ASP A 54 -7.18 -12.87 17.25
CA ASP A 54 -8.57 -12.92 16.81
C ASP A 54 -8.73 -13.24 15.31
N ALA A 55 -9.74 -12.70 14.62
CA ALA A 55 -9.92 -12.93 13.19
C ALA A 55 -8.93 -12.07 12.39
N PRO A 56 -8.02 -12.66 11.58
CA PRO A 56 -6.96 -11.91 10.95
C PRO A 56 -7.46 -11.00 9.84
N GLY A 57 -6.88 -9.77 9.79
CA GLY A 57 -6.74 -8.97 8.60
C GLY A 57 -5.39 -9.21 7.92
N GLU A 58 -4.87 -8.20 7.21
CA GLU A 58 -3.56 -8.32 6.53
C GLU A 58 -2.38 -8.30 7.50
N TYR A 59 -2.54 -7.67 8.67
CA TYR A 59 -1.44 -7.38 9.59
C TYR A 59 -1.14 -8.51 10.56
N GLN A 60 -2.17 -9.19 11.07
CA GLN A 60 -2.03 -10.17 12.15
C GLN A 60 -1.01 -11.26 11.87
N TYR A 61 -1.00 -11.85 10.66
CA TYR A 61 -0.03 -12.91 10.35
C TYR A 61 1.41 -12.41 10.37
N TRP A 62 1.66 -11.16 10.01
CA TRP A 62 2.98 -10.54 10.13
C TRP A 62 3.35 -10.29 11.57
N VAL A 63 2.43 -9.73 12.38
CA VAL A 63 2.67 -9.47 13.79
C VAL A 63 3.02 -10.75 14.54
N GLU A 64 2.20 -11.79 14.36
CA GLU A 64 2.37 -13.05 15.09
C GLU A 64 3.60 -13.85 14.65
N ARG A 65 3.78 -13.99 13.34
CA ARG A 65 4.76 -14.93 12.78
C ARG A 65 6.14 -14.32 12.58
N GLU A 66 6.23 -12.98 12.41
CA GLU A 66 7.52 -12.25 12.42
C GLU A 66 7.90 -11.77 13.81
N HIS A 67 7.10 -12.11 14.83
CA HIS A 67 7.34 -11.67 16.22
C HIS A 67 7.55 -10.16 16.32
N LEU A 68 6.62 -9.38 15.77
CA LEU A 68 6.65 -7.92 15.86
C LEU A 68 6.12 -7.48 17.24
N ASP A 69 6.82 -7.89 18.29
CA ASP A 69 6.33 -7.83 19.68
C ASP A 69 6.41 -6.43 20.29
N THR A 70 7.29 -5.56 19.77
CA THR A 70 7.47 -4.21 20.31
C THR A 70 6.47 -3.25 19.67
N VAL A 71 5.57 -2.71 20.50
CA VAL A 71 4.63 -1.66 20.09
C VAL A 71 5.30 -0.30 20.20
N LEU A 72 5.26 0.49 19.14
CA LEU A 72 5.79 1.83 19.08
C LEU A 72 4.66 2.81 18.82
N PRO A 73 4.30 3.71 19.76
CA PRO A 73 3.27 4.70 19.56
C PRO A 73 3.52 5.53 18.30
N PHE A 74 2.50 5.67 17.45
CA PHE A 74 2.59 6.39 16.18
C PHE A 74 1.36 7.26 15.93
N PRO A 75 1.12 8.29 16.77
CA PRO A 75 -0.09 9.10 16.74
C PRO A 75 -0.24 9.95 15.45
N GLN A 76 0.82 10.13 14.68
CA GLN A 76 0.82 10.82 13.39
C GLN A 76 0.43 9.93 12.22
N GLY A 77 0.33 8.61 12.42
CA GLY A 77 -0.08 7.63 11.42
C GLY A 77 -1.46 7.05 11.71
N TYR A 78 -1.85 6.05 10.93
CA TYR A 78 -3.15 5.40 11.05
C TYR A 78 -3.25 4.49 12.29
N HIS A 79 -2.14 3.85 12.65
CA HIS A 79 -2.05 2.84 13.71
C HIS A 79 -0.66 2.86 14.34
N ASP A 80 -0.51 2.33 15.56
CA ASP A 80 0.80 2.14 16.18
C ASP A 80 1.64 1.16 15.36
N LEU A 81 2.97 1.38 15.36
CA LEU A 81 3.90 0.51 14.65
C LEU A 81 4.26 -0.71 15.50
N ARG A 82 4.62 -1.79 14.83
CA ARG A 82 5.11 -3.01 15.45
C ARG A 82 6.52 -3.33 14.95
N LEU A 83 7.43 -3.65 15.86
CA LEU A 83 8.84 -3.90 15.55
C LEU A 83 9.32 -5.22 16.14
N ASN A 84 10.04 -5.99 15.34
CA ASN A 84 10.96 -6.99 15.85
C ASN A 84 12.36 -6.36 15.98
N ALA A 85 12.76 -6.01 17.20
CA ALA A 85 14.03 -5.33 17.46
C ALA A 85 15.28 -6.20 17.17
N LYS A 86 15.13 -7.53 17.06
CA LYS A 86 16.25 -8.45 16.75
C LYS A 86 16.51 -8.53 15.26
N THR A 87 15.44 -8.64 14.47
CA THR A 87 15.52 -8.78 13.02
C THR A 87 15.58 -7.44 12.29
N GLY A 88 15.07 -6.35 12.89
CA GLY A 88 14.93 -5.05 12.26
C GLY A 88 13.73 -4.99 11.28
N VAL A 89 12.77 -5.88 11.42
CA VAL A 89 11.52 -5.85 10.65
C VAL A 89 10.50 -4.96 11.35
N LEU A 90 10.00 -3.97 10.63
CA LEU A 90 8.99 -3.02 11.08
C LEU A 90 7.68 -3.25 10.34
N GLY A 91 6.61 -3.46 11.06
CA GLY A 91 5.25 -3.52 10.51
C GLY A 91 4.57 -2.16 10.60
N VAL A 92 3.92 -1.75 9.51
CA VAL A 92 3.07 -0.56 9.44
C VAL A 92 1.70 -0.90 8.88
N LEU A 93 0.66 -0.44 9.59
CA LEU A 93 -0.72 -0.52 9.15
C LEU A 93 -1.16 0.85 8.66
N THR A 94 -1.49 0.97 7.36
CA THR A 94 -1.66 2.29 6.71
C THR A 94 -3.08 2.82 6.68
N GLY A 95 -4.07 1.95 6.85
CA GLY A 95 -5.47 2.24 6.55
C GLY A 95 -5.78 2.06 5.07
N VAL A 96 -7.05 1.72 4.78
CA VAL A 96 -7.51 1.44 3.42
C VAL A 96 -7.62 2.71 2.59
N GLY A 97 -7.13 2.64 1.36
CA GLY A 97 -7.22 3.67 0.32
C GLY A 97 -6.01 4.59 0.25
N THR A 98 -5.79 5.12 -0.94
CA THR A 98 -4.62 5.91 -1.35
C THR A 98 -4.27 7.04 -0.39
N ALA A 99 -5.28 7.82 0.06
CA ALA A 99 -5.03 9.00 0.91
C ALA A 99 -4.50 8.63 2.31
N ARG A 100 -5.08 7.59 2.94
CA ARG A 100 -4.63 7.14 4.27
C ARG A 100 -3.22 6.57 4.21
N THR A 101 -2.98 5.76 3.19
CA THR A 101 -1.67 5.16 2.96
C THR A 101 -0.61 6.21 2.72
N ALA A 102 -0.87 7.18 1.84
CA ALA A 102 0.07 8.26 1.56
C ALA A 102 0.40 9.07 2.83
N ALA A 103 -0.61 9.43 3.63
CA ALA A 103 -0.40 10.18 4.87
C ALA A 103 0.44 9.38 5.88
N THR A 104 0.12 8.10 6.10
CA THR A 104 0.83 7.22 7.03
C THR A 104 2.27 6.96 6.60
N MET A 105 2.50 6.69 5.31
CA MET A 105 3.84 6.45 4.78
C MET A 105 4.73 7.69 4.82
N MET A 106 4.17 8.89 4.53
CA MET A 106 4.89 10.14 4.69
C MET A 106 5.25 10.39 6.16
N ALA A 107 4.31 10.17 7.09
CA ALA A 107 4.56 10.31 8.51
C ALA A 107 5.67 9.35 8.99
N LEU A 108 5.64 8.09 8.55
CA LEU A 108 6.70 7.10 8.86
C LEU A 108 8.05 7.54 8.31
N GLY A 109 8.11 7.93 7.04
CA GLY A 109 9.37 8.31 6.39
C GLY A 109 10.02 9.57 6.97
N MET A 110 9.22 10.46 7.57
CA MET A 110 9.70 11.66 8.25
C MET A 110 9.97 11.46 9.74
N ASP A 111 9.64 10.31 10.31
CA ASP A 111 9.86 10.03 11.73
C ASP A 111 11.37 9.90 12.05
N PRO A 112 11.92 10.77 12.91
CA PRO A 112 13.34 10.77 13.22
C PRO A 112 13.81 9.56 14.04
N ARG A 113 12.86 8.78 14.58
CA ARG A 113 13.18 7.56 15.35
C ARG A 113 13.78 6.46 14.48
N PHE A 114 13.59 6.52 13.15
CA PHE A 114 13.97 5.46 12.24
C PHE A 114 15.01 5.91 11.21
N ASP A 115 15.98 5.04 10.95
CA ASP A 115 16.83 5.09 9.77
C ASP A 115 16.27 4.11 8.73
N LEU A 116 15.70 4.70 7.66
CA LEU A 116 15.06 3.97 6.56
C LEU A 116 15.88 4.06 5.26
N THR A 117 17.08 4.62 5.29
CA THR A 117 17.88 4.92 4.08
C THR A 117 18.23 3.67 3.27
N HIS A 118 18.37 2.52 3.93
CA HIS A 118 18.66 1.24 3.29
C HIS A 118 17.51 0.23 3.43
N ALA A 119 16.39 0.63 4.06
CA ALA A 119 15.27 -0.26 4.28
C ALA A 119 14.63 -0.72 2.99
N TYR A 120 14.26 -1.99 2.93
CA TYR A 120 13.34 -2.51 1.92
C TYR A 120 11.90 -2.27 2.34
N PHE A 121 11.03 -2.01 1.38
CA PHE A 121 9.60 -1.86 1.62
C PHE A 121 8.86 -2.98 0.89
N LEU A 122 8.18 -3.83 1.64
CA LEU A 122 7.33 -4.88 1.10
C LEU A 122 5.86 -4.50 1.32
N VAL A 123 5.20 -4.06 0.27
CA VAL A 123 3.74 -3.94 0.27
C VAL A 123 3.16 -5.33 0.15
N ALA A 124 2.44 -5.79 1.16
CA ALA A 124 1.92 -7.16 1.25
C ALA A 124 0.43 -7.14 1.62
N GLY A 125 -0.42 -7.19 0.61
CA GLY A 125 -1.86 -7.11 0.80
C GLY A 125 -2.66 -7.99 -0.15
N ILE A 126 -3.96 -8.09 0.11
CA ILE A 126 -4.89 -8.82 -0.76
C ILE A 126 -5.39 -7.92 -1.90
N GLY A 127 -5.97 -8.54 -2.94
CA GLY A 127 -6.52 -7.81 -4.09
C GLY A 127 -7.44 -8.67 -4.93
N GLY A 128 -8.07 -8.04 -5.92
CA GLY A 128 -8.87 -8.69 -6.96
C GLY A 128 -8.00 -9.08 -8.13
N ILE A 129 -7.97 -10.37 -8.50
CA ILE A 129 -7.17 -10.88 -9.61
C ILE A 129 -7.99 -10.99 -10.89
N ASP A 130 -7.33 -10.68 -12.01
CA ASP A 130 -7.85 -11.01 -13.34
C ASP A 130 -7.88 -12.53 -13.55
N PRO A 131 -9.05 -13.15 -13.79
CA PRO A 131 -9.13 -14.59 -14.01
C PRO A 131 -8.36 -15.08 -15.25
N ALA A 132 -8.00 -14.20 -16.18
CA ALA A 132 -7.13 -14.57 -17.29
C ALA A 132 -5.66 -14.73 -16.89
N MET A 133 -5.26 -14.13 -15.77
CA MET A 133 -3.88 -14.13 -15.30
C MET A 133 -3.62 -15.14 -14.21
N GLY A 134 -4.57 -15.32 -13.28
CA GLY A 134 -4.35 -16.17 -12.14
C GLY A 134 -5.61 -16.68 -11.47
N SER A 135 -5.44 -17.42 -10.38
CA SER A 135 -6.50 -18.04 -9.61
C SER A 135 -6.59 -17.47 -8.19
N LEU A 136 -7.73 -17.74 -7.53
CA LEU A 136 -7.93 -17.40 -6.13
C LEU A 136 -6.83 -17.98 -5.25
N GLY A 137 -6.29 -17.17 -4.34
CA GLY A 137 -5.17 -17.51 -3.47
C GLY A 137 -3.78 -17.33 -4.11
N SER A 138 -3.69 -17.04 -5.42
CA SER A 138 -2.41 -16.78 -6.09
C SER A 138 -1.75 -15.49 -5.59
N ALA A 139 -0.43 -15.42 -5.69
CA ALA A 139 0.39 -14.29 -5.29
C ALA A 139 1.07 -13.65 -6.51
N VAL A 140 0.96 -12.33 -6.62
CA VAL A 140 1.41 -11.56 -7.78
C VAL A 140 2.51 -10.59 -7.35
N TRP A 141 3.69 -10.72 -7.93
CA TRP A 141 4.76 -9.72 -7.89
C TRP A 141 4.57 -8.73 -9.03
N SER A 142 4.56 -7.44 -8.73
CA SER A 142 4.32 -6.39 -9.71
C SER A 142 5.61 -5.72 -10.18
N ASP A 143 5.73 -5.48 -11.49
CA ASP A 143 6.75 -4.60 -12.07
C ASP A 143 6.26 -3.16 -12.14
N TYR A 144 4.98 -2.97 -12.42
CA TYR A 144 4.34 -1.66 -12.48
C TYR A 144 3.20 -1.55 -11.47
N VAL A 145 3.13 -0.39 -10.84
CA VAL A 145 1.94 0.09 -10.15
C VAL A 145 1.37 1.24 -10.96
N VAL A 146 0.14 1.09 -11.42
CA VAL A 146 -0.54 2.04 -12.29
C VAL A 146 -1.71 2.66 -11.56
N ASP A 147 -1.82 3.99 -11.61
CA ASP A 147 -2.92 4.71 -11.00
C ASP A 147 -4.21 4.57 -11.82
N GLY A 148 -5.28 4.17 -11.16
CA GLY A 148 -6.62 4.04 -11.74
C GLY A 148 -7.56 5.19 -11.41
N ASP A 149 -7.17 6.08 -10.50
CA ASP A 149 -8.02 7.19 -10.03
C ASP A 149 -7.72 8.52 -10.75
N LEU A 150 -6.48 8.73 -11.18
CA LEU A 150 -6.04 10.00 -11.76
C LEU A 150 -6.46 10.11 -13.22
N ALA A 151 -7.74 10.38 -13.46
CA ALA A 151 -8.39 10.42 -14.77
C ALA A 151 -9.55 11.42 -14.78
N HIS A 152 -10.07 11.75 -15.97
CA HIS A 152 -11.44 12.23 -16.11
C HIS A 152 -12.36 11.01 -16.14
N GLU A 153 -13.50 11.11 -15.49
CA GLU A 153 -14.55 10.08 -15.56
C GLU A 153 -15.86 10.70 -16.08
N ILE A 154 -16.45 10.04 -17.05
CA ILE A 154 -17.78 10.32 -17.56
C ILE A 154 -18.65 9.10 -17.27
N ASP A 155 -19.85 9.30 -16.76
CA ASP A 155 -20.80 8.21 -16.49
C ASP A 155 -20.99 7.35 -17.75
N ALA A 156 -20.90 6.03 -17.58
CA ALA A 156 -20.98 5.09 -18.70
C ALA A 156 -22.29 5.19 -19.52
N ARG A 157 -23.35 5.82 -18.96
CA ARG A 157 -24.62 6.08 -19.65
C ARG A 157 -24.57 7.32 -20.53
N GLU A 158 -23.58 8.20 -20.39
CA GLU A 158 -23.42 9.46 -21.09
C GLU A 158 -22.26 9.45 -22.10
N ILE A 159 -21.46 8.37 -22.17
CA ILE A 159 -20.36 8.27 -23.12
C ILE A 159 -20.87 8.07 -24.56
N PRO A 160 -20.10 8.50 -25.59
CA PRO A 160 -20.34 8.16 -26.96
C PRO A 160 -20.43 6.64 -27.17
N LYS A 161 -21.29 6.20 -28.10
CA LYS A 161 -21.55 4.75 -28.32
C LYS A 161 -20.35 3.95 -28.78
N ASP A 162 -19.38 4.59 -29.38
CA ASP A 162 -18.11 4.01 -29.84
C ASP A 162 -17.04 3.95 -28.76
N TRP A 163 -17.25 4.59 -27.60
CA TRP A 163 -16.33 4.49 -26.48
C TRP A 163 -16.57 3.22 -25.67
N LYS A 164 -15.49 2.60 -25.23
CA LYS A 164 -15.54 1.38 -24.39
C LYS A 164 -15.56 1.66 -22.90
N THR A 165 -15.19 2.88 -22.51
CA THR A 165 -15.10 3.31 -21.12
C THR A 165 -15.34 4.80 -20.99
N GLY A 166 -15.77 5.25 -19.81
CA GLY A 166 -15.85 6.67 -19.46
C GLY A 166 -14.55 7.24 -18.89
N TYR A 167 -13.53 6.42 -18.70
CA TYR A 167 -12.23 6.87 -18.17
C TYR A 167 -11.36 7.46 -19.30
N VAL A 168 -11.02 8.74 -19.16
CA VAL A 168 -10.21 9.48 -20.12
C VAL A 168 -8.94 9.98 -19.40
N PRO A 169 -7.73 9.73 -19.94
CA PRO A 169 -6.49 10.17 -19.31
C PRO A 169 -6.47 11.68 -19.15
N LEU A 170 -5.89 12.19 -18.06
CA LEU A 170 -5.76 13.62 -17.86
C LEU A 170 -5.00 14.28 -19.02
N GLY A 171 -5.53 15.42 -19.49
CA GLY A 171 -4.98 16.14 -20.64
C GLY A 171 -5.32 15.53 -22.00
N LYS A 172 -6.20 14.54 -22.04
CA LYS A 172 -6.76 13.94 -23.25
C LYS A 172 -8.26 14.21 -23.37
N SER A 173 -8.80 14.03 -24.55
CA SER A 173 -10.22 14.24 -24.85
C SER A 173 -10.99 12.95 -25.12
N THR A 174 -10.26 11.85 -25.35
CA THR A 174 -10.85 10.53 -25.62
C THR A 174 -10.10 9.44 -24.86
N PRO A 175 -10.75 8.30 -24.56
CA PRO A 175 -10.08 7.14 -23.98
C PRO A 175 -8.91 6.69 -24.87
N TYR A 176 -7.76 6.41 -24.22
CA TYR A 176 -6.57 5.85 -24.87
C TYR A 176 -5.98 6.68 -26.01
N GLU A 177 -6.26 7.98 -26.07
CA GLU A 177 -5.74 8.90 -27.10
C GLU A 177 -4.21 8.94 -27.07
N GLN A 178 -3.59 8.71 -28.24
CA GLN A 178 -2.13 8.73 -28.40
C GLN A 178 -1.63 10.09 -28.90
N PRO A 179 -0.38 10.46 -28.60
CA PRO A 179 0.52 9.82 -27.64
C PRO A 179 0.00 9.98 -26.20
N ARG A 180 0.39 9.10 -25.30
CA ARG A 180 0.10 9.23 -23.86
C ARG A 180 0.54 10.60 -23.37
N ALA A 181 -0.26 11.27 -22.58
CA ALA A 181 0.10 12.58 -22.04
C ALA A 181 1.06 12.43 -20.85
N ALA A 182 2.26 12.97 -20.98
CA ALA A 182 3.19 13.17 -19.87
C ALA A 182 2.96 14.51 -19.13
N ARG A 183 1.75 15.09 -19.22
CA ARG A 183 1.53 16.51 -18.95
C ARG A 183 1.55 16.89 -17.48
N PHE A 184 1.21 16.00 -16.56
CA PHE A 184 1.15 16.31 -15.13
C PHE A 184 2.38 15.81 -14.36
N GLY A 185 3.50 15.65 -15.08
CA GLY A 185 4.68 14.94 -14.61
C GLY A 185 4.46 13.43 -14.73
N ASP A 186 5.52 12.68 -14.90
CA ASP A 186 5.44 11.22 -14.80
C ASP A 186 5.20 10.78 -13.35
N ASP A 187 5.19 11.73 -12.42
CA ASP A 187 4.92 11.50 -11.01
C ASP A 187 3.43 11.25 -10.79
N GLY A 188 3.06 10.02 -10.50
CA GLY A 188 1.75 9.66 -9.99
C GLY A 188 0.87 8.76 -10.84
N ASN A 189 1.13 8.62 -12.14
CA ASN A 189 0.33 7.74 -13.00
C ASN A 189 0.89 6.32 -13.10
N VAL A 190 2.22 6.18 -13.14
CA VAL A 190 2.92 4.90 -13.30
C VAL A 190 4.19 4.91 -12.45
N TYR A 191 4.34 3.88 -11.65
CA TYR A 191 5.55 3.59 -10.92
C TYR A 191 6.14 2.29 -11.45
N HIS A 192 7.39 2.35 -11.92
CA HIS A 192 8.13 1.20 -12.35
C HIS A 192 9.09 0.79 -11.24
N LEU A 193 8.91 -0.41 -10.71
CA LEU A 193 9.75 -0.98 -9.67
C LEU A 193 11.08 -1.45 -10.24
N ASP A 194 12.09 -1.65 -9.39
CA ASP A 194 13.34 -2.25 -9.83
C ASP A 194 13.11 -3.69 -10.33
N THR A 195 13.19 -3.87 -11.64
CA THR A 195 12.90 -5.15 -12.29
C THR A 195 13.84 -6.25 -11.82
N ALA A 196 15.10 -5.95 -11.48
CA ALA A 196 16.05 -6.94 -11.03
C ALA A 196 15.70 -7.45 -9.61
N LEU A 197 15.25 -6.55 -8.74
CA LEU A 197 14.74 -6.90 -7.41
C LEU A 197 13.44 -7.73 -7.51
N VAL A 198 12.52 -7.34 -8.40
CA VAL A 198 11.28 -8.11 -8.64
C VAL A 198 11.60 -9.49 -9.22
N ASP A 199 12.52 -9.59 -10.17
CA ASP A 199 13.00 -10.86 -10.73
C ASP A 199 13.58 -11.76 -9.65
N TRP A 200 14.40 -11.18 -8.76
CA TRP A 200 14.98 -11.92 -7.65
C TRP A 200 13.89 -12.44 -6.70
N ALA A 201 12.95 -11.59 -6.28
CA ALA A 201 11.85 -11.97 -5.38
C ALA A 201 10.97 -13.06 -6.00
N PHE A 202 10.60 -12.91 -7.27
CA PHE A 202 9.82 -13.91 -7.99
C PHE A 202 10.55 -15.26 -8.07
N ASN A 203 11.82 -15.28 -8.49
CA ASN A 203 12.56 -16.52 -8.61
C ASN A 203 12.78 -17.22 -7.27
N LEU A 204 12.92 -16.45 -6.18
CA LEU A 204 13.04 -16.98 -4.83
C LEU A 204 11.74 -17.64 -4.36
N THR A 205 10.58 -17.18 -4.85
CA THR A 205 9.27 -17.55 -4.30
C THR A 205 8.36 -18.32 -5.25
N LYS A 206 8.69 -18.42 -6.54
CA LYS A 206 7.82 -18.99 -7.59
C LYS A 206 7.32 -20.41 -7.32
N ASP A 207 8.06 -21.18 -6.53
CA ASP A 207 7.75 -22.57 -6.19
C ASP A 207 7.14 -22.70 -4.78
N THR A 208 6.80 -21.57 -4.14
CA THR A 208 6.14 -21.57 -2.82
C THR A 208 4.76 -22.23 -2.90
N VAL A 209 4.54 -23.23 -2.05
CA VAL A 209 3.25 -23.92 -1.96
C VAL A 209 2.25 -23.03 -1.24
N LEU A 210 1.18 -22.67 -1.94
CA LEU A 210 0.12 -21.80 -1.44
C LEU A 210 -1.07 -22.61 -0.92
N MET A 211 -1.82 -22.01 0.01
CA MET A 211 -3.00 -22.65 0.59
C MET A 211 -4.09 -22.77 -0.47
N ASP A 212 -4.54 -24.00 -0.69
CA ASP A 212 -5.71 -24.31 -1.52
C ASP A 212 -6.76 -25.05 -0.68
N THR A 213 -8.02 -24.68 -0.87
CA THR A 213 -9.14 -25.31 -0.16
C THR A 213 -10.16 -25.88 -1.15
N PRO A 214 -10.92 -26.92 -0.78
CA PRO A 214 -11.99 -27.44 -1.64
C PRO A 214 -12.98 -26.36 -2.06
N ALA A 215 -13.32 -25.42 -1.17
CA ALA A 215 -14.27 -24.35 -1.45
C ALA A 215 -13.78 -23.38 -2.53
N ILE A 216 -12.50 -22.97 -2.47
CA ILE A 216 -11.94 -22.11 -3.54
C ILE A 216 -11.67 -22.88 -4.81
N ALA A 217 -11.34 -24.17 -4.74
CA ALA A 217 -11.20 -25.03 -5.91
C ALA A 217 -12.53 -25.16 -6.67
N GLU A 218 -13.65 -25.38 -5.95
CA GLU A 218 -14.99 -25.37 -6.53
C GLU A 218 -15.37 -24.02 -7.12
N ARG A 219 -15.07 -22.92 -6.41
CA ARG A 219 -15.35 -21.55 -6.89
C ARG A 219 -14.61 -21.25 -8.19
N ARG A 220 -13.36 -21.65 -8.32
CA ARG A 220 -12.55 -21.45 -9.53
C ARG A 220 -13.16 -22.08 -10.79
N GLN A 221 -13.84 -23.19 -10.66
CA GLN A 221 -14.48 -23.88 -11.80
C GLN A 221 -15.63 -23.07 -12.44
N GLN A 222 -16.14 -22.05 -11.74
CA GLN A 222 -17.21 -21.19 -12.24
C GLN A 222 -16.70 -20.06 -13.15
N TYR A 223 -15.37 -19.96 -13.33
CA TYR A 223 -14.74 -18.97 -14.21
C TYR A 223 -14.18 -19.63 -15.47
N GLU A 224 -13.96 -18.83 -16.49
CA GLU A 224 -13.37 -19.26 -17.75
C GLU A 224 -11.85 -19.10 -17.72
N GLY A 225 -11.17 -19.91 -18.56
CA GLY A 225 -9.73 -19.85 -18.72
C GLY A 225 -8.96 -20.79 -17.79
N ASP A 226 -7.83 -21.27 -18.28
CA ASP A 226 -6.98 -22.24 -17.58
C ASP A 226 -6.32 -21.62 -16.34
N ALA A 227 -5.90 -20.36 -16.44
CA ALA A 227 -5.24 -19.66 -15.34
C ALA A 227 -6.17 -19.55 -14.11
N ALA A 228 -7.45 -19.20 -14.32
CA ALA A 228 -8.42 -19.12 -13.24
C ALA A 228 -8.64 -20.45 -12.51
N LYS A 229 -8.61 -21.58 -13.24
CA LYS A 229 -8.94 -22.91 -12.71
C LYS A 229 -7.78 -23.63 -12.03
N ARG A 230 -6.56 -23.16 -12.20
CA ARG A 230 -5.39 -23.73 -11.55
C ARG A 230 -5.46 -23.64 -10.02
N ALA A 231 -4.73 -24.54 -9.34
CA ALA A 231 -4.38 -24.30 -7.94
C ALA A 231 -3.61 -22.98 -7.80
N PRO A 232 -3.65 -22.33 -6.63
CA PRO A 232 -2.92 -21.08 -6.39
C PRO A 232 -1.44 -21.20 -6.71
N PHE A 233 -0.87 -20.15 -7.28
CA PHE A 233 0.55 -20.11 -7.68
C PHE A 233 1.10 -18.70 -7.60
N VAL A 234 2.43 -18.59 -7.57
CA VAL A 234 3.12 -17.29 -7.63
C VAL A 234 3.33 -16.91 -9.10
N LEU A 235 3.01 -15.67 -9.44
CA LEU A 235 3.17 -15.16 -10.80
C LEU A 235 3.68 -13.71 -10.80
N ARG A 236 4.04 -13.26 -12.00
CA ARG A 236 4.31 -11.83 -12.26
C ARG A 236 3.15 -11.21 -13.04
N GLY A 237 2.93 -9.94 -12.78
CA GLY A 237 1.93 -9.13 -13.47
C GLY A 237 1.76 -7.80 -12.77
N ASP A 238 1.08 -6.87 -13.41
CA ASP A 238 1.05 -5.50 -12.93
C ASP A 238 -0.20 -5.16 -12.14
N ASN A 239 -0.04 -4.19 -11.26
CA ASN A 239 -1.06 -3.72 -10.34
C ASN A 239 -1.74 -2.47 -10.89
N LEU A 240 -3.08 -2.48 -10.89
CA LEU A 240 -3.87 -1.26 -10.99
C LEU A 240 -4.31 -0.85 -9.59
N SER A 241 -3.87 0.32 -9.14
CA SER A 241 -4.21 0.85 -7.82
C SER A 241 -5.25 1.97 -7.93
N ALA A 242 -6.38 1.79 -7.25
CA ALA A 242 -7.45 2.79 -7.19
C ALA A 242 -8.14 2.73 -5.83
N ALA A 243 -8.43 3.89 -5.23
CA ALA A 243 -9.16 3.96 -3.96
C ALA A 243 -10.61 3.45 -4.10
N THR A 244 -11.14 3.46 -5.31
CA THR A 244 -12.44 2.84 -5.62
C THR A 244 -12.30 1.33 -5.74
N PHE A 245 -13.07 0.58 -4.91
CA PHE A 245 -13.24 -0.85 -5.13
C PHE A 245 -14.16 -1.06 -6.34
N TRP A 246 -13.56 -1.29 -7.50
CA TRP A 246 -14.29 -1.55 -8.73
C TRP A 246 -14.47 -3.06 -8.97
N HIS A 247 -15.48 -3.44 -9.72
CA HIS A 247 -15.79 -4.84 -10.01
C HIS A 247 -16.61 -4.99 -11.30
N GLY A 248 -16.28 -6.00 -12.08
CA GLY A 248 -17.05 -6.38 -13.26
C GLY A 248 -16.22 -6.48 -14.52
N ARG A 249 -16.70 -7.29 -15.47
CA ARG A 249 -15.99 -7.63 -16.73
C ARG A 249 -15.61 -6.40 -17.56
N LEU A 250 -16.46 -5.38 -17.60
CA LEU A 250 -16.16 -4.18 -18.37
C LEU A 250 -15.05 -3.35 -17.71
N LEU A 251 -15.04 -3.28 -16.38
CA LEU A 251 -13.98 -2.63 -15.62
C LEU A 251 -12.69 -3.45 -15.62
N ASN A 252 -12.76 -4.79 -15.59
CA ASN A 252 -11.59 -5.64 -15.81
C ASN A 252 -10.96 -5.38 -17.19
N GLN A 253 -11.77 -5.26 -18.25
CA GLN A 253 -11.24 -4.90 -19.57
C GLN A 253 -10.63 -3.49 -19.59
N TRP A 254 -11.28 -2.53 -18.92
CA TRP A 254 -10.70 -1.21 -18.73
C TRP A 254 -9.34 -1.28 -18.00
N ALA A 255 -9.23 -2.05 -16.94
CA ALA A 255 -7.96 -2.20 -16.19
C ALA A 255 -6.83 -2.75 -17.08
N ARG A 256 -7.11 -3.75 -17.90
CA ARG A 256 -6.15 -4.28 -18.89
C ARG A 256 -5.72 -3.23 -19.90
N ASP A 257 -6.68 -2.53 -20.48
CA ASP A 257 -6.42 -1.51 -21.50
C ASP A 257 -5.71 -0.29 -20.88
N TRP A 258 -6.08 0.07 -19.63
CA TRP A 258 -5.50 1.20 -18.91
C TRP A 258 -4.04 0.95 -18.52
N VAL A 259 -3.73 -0.21 -17.93
CA VAL A 259 -2.35 -0.59 -17.60
C VAL A 259 -1.50 -0.63 -18.86
N LYS A 260 -2.00 -1.25 -19.92
CA LYS A 260 -1.30 -1.28 -21.20
C LYS A 260 -1.06 0.11 -21.78
N TYR A 261 -2.07 1.00 -21.73
CA TYR A 261 -1.96 2.37 -22.21
C TYR A 261 -0.96 3.16 -21.37
N GLN A 262 -1.08 3.14 -20.05
CA GLN A 262 -0.25 3.93 -19.15
C GLN A 262 1.23 3.48 -19.15
N THR A 263 1.50 2.23 -19.43
CA THR A 263 2.86 1.68 -19.49
C THR A 263 3.46 1.65 -20.90
N ASP A 264 2.85 2.31 -21.89
CA ASP A 264 3.26 2.27 -23.29
C ASP A 264 3.38 0.83 -23.84
N GLY A 265 2.44 -0.02 -23.45
CA GLY A 265 2.34 -1.40 -23.88
C GLY A 265 3.26 -2.42 -23.16
N ARG A 266 4.04 -1.98 -22.19
CA ARG A 266 5.00 -2.84 -21.47
C ARG A 266 4.36 -3.62 -20.33
N GLY A 267 3.38 -3.03 -19.65
CA GLY A 267 2.71 -3.66 -18.52
C GLY A 267 1.60 -4.61 -18.92
N THR A 268 1.35 -5.57 -18.05
CA THR A 268 0.27 -6.57 -18.19
C THR A 268 -0.51 -6.62 -16.88
N TYR A 269 -1.73 -6.07 -16.89
CA TYR A 269 -2.61 -6.08 -15.72
C TYR A 269 -2.87 -7.50 -15.22
N ALA A 270 -2.70 -7.72 -13.94
CA ALA A 270 -2.97 -9.00 -13.29
C ALA A 270 -3.83 -8.87 -12.03
N ILE A 271 -3.62 -7.83 -11.23
CA ILE A 271 -4.25 -7.68 -9.91
C ILE A 271 -4.52 -6.22 -9.61
N CYS A 272 -5.54 -5.93 -8.79
CA CYS A 272 -5.78 -4.58 -8.30
C CYS A 272 -5.53 -4.48 -6.80
N GLY A 273 -5.19 -3.27 -6.34
CA GLY A 273 -5.10 -2.86 -4.95
C GLY A 273 -5.69 -1.48 -4.77
N MET A 274 -5.80 -1.01 -3.53
CA MET A 274 -6.41 0.30 -3.24
C MET A 274 -5.40 1.31 -2.66
N GLU A 275 -4.15 0.92 -2.44
CA GLU A 275 -3.20 1.70 -1.64
C GLU A 275 -1.83 1.91 -2.31
N ASP A 276 -1.51 1.12 -3.32
CA ASP A 276 -0.15 1.01 -3.82
C ASP A 276 0.38 2.33 -4.39
N THR A 277 -0.47 3.10 -5.08
CA THR A 277 -0.10 4.44 -5.57
C THR A 277 0.20 5.42 -4.43
N GLY A 278 -0.55 5.34 -3.32
CA GLY A 278 -0.27 6.15 -2.13
C GLY A 278 1.08 5.81 -1.50
N THR A 279 1.41 4.52 -1.42
CA THR A 279 2.72 4.05 -0.96
C THR A 279 3.83 4.53 -1.88
N MET A 280 3.70 4.28 -3.18
CA MET A 280 4.73 4.62 -4.17
C MET A 280 4.95 6.13 -4.28
N GLN A 281 3.89 6.93 -4.25
CA GLN A 281 4.01 8.39 -4.26
C GLN A 281 4.79 8.91 -3.04
N SER A 282 4.46 8.39 -1.87
CA SER A 282 5.15 8.77 -0.64
C SER A 282 6.63 8.39 -0.68
N LEU A 283 6.94 7.16 -1.06
CA LEU A 283 8.33 6.69 -1.15
C LEU A 283 9.12 7.44 -2.22
N THR A 284 8.51 7.81 -3.34
CA THR A 284 9.13 8.65 -4.36
C THR A 284 9.53 10.02 -3.80
N TRP A 285 8.67 10.67 -3.02
CA TRP A 285 8.99 11.96 -2.41
C TRP A 285 10.02 11.83 -1.28
N LEU A 286 9.91 10.78 -0.48
CA LEU A 286 10.89 10.48 0.57
C LEU A 286 12.28 10.14 0.01
N ALA A 287 12.34 9.50 -1.17
CA ALA A 287 13.60 9.27 -1.88
C ALA A 287 14.23 10.58 -2.39
N LYS A 288 13.43 11.50 -2.95
CA LYS A 288 13.89 12.86 -3.28
C LYS A 288 14.45 13.59 -2.05
N ALA A 289 13.87 13.34 -0.87
CA ALA A 289 14.34 13.85 0.42
C ALA A 289 15.48 13.03 1.05
N LYS A 290 15.99 12.00 0.37
CA LYS A 290 17.05 11.09 0.83
C LYS A 290 16.73 10.38 2.15
N ARG A 291 15.45 10.08 2.38
CA ARG A 291 14.97 9.36 3.55
C ARG A 291 14.88 7.85 3.31
N VAL A 292 14.66 7.45 2.06
CA VAL A 292 14.52 6.08 1.62
C VAL A 292 15.18 5.90 0.25
N ASP A 293 15.30 4.65 -0.18
CA ASP A 293 15.70 4.26 -1.53
C ASP A 293 14.49 3.62 -2.25
N VAL A 294 13.96 4.27 -3.27
CA VAL A 294 12.76 3.82 -3.98
C VAL A 294 13.00 2.54 -4.79
N ASP A 295 14.25 2.23 -5.14
CA ASP A 295 14.60 0.99 -5.86
C ASP A 295 14.54 -0.25 -4.94
N ARG A 296 14.28 -0.05 -3.62
CA ARG A 296 14.13 -1.12 -2.62
C ARG A 296 12.68 -1.45 -2.30
N VAL A 297 11.78 -1.18 -3.22
CA VAL A 297 10.34 -1.41 -3.04
C VAL A 297 9.90 -2.65 -3.80
N LEU A 298 9.12 -3.49 -3.13
CA LEU A 298 8.46 -4.66 -3.68
C LEU A 298 6.95 -4.56 -3.42
N VAL A 299 6.15 -4.89 -4.42
CA VAL A 299 4.69 -4.95 -4.30
C VAL A 299 4.22 -6.37 -4.55
N LEU A 300 3.65 -6.97 -3.51
CA LEU A 300 3.06 -8.30 -3.49
C LEU A 300 1.57 -8.17 -3.19
N ARG A 301 0.73 -8.55 -4.15
CA ARG A 301 -0.71 -8.64 -3.92
C ARG A 301 -1.18 -10.08 -4.10
N THR A 302 -2.14 -10.51 -3.28
CA THR A 302 -2.64 -11.88 -3.30
C THR A 302 -4.13 -11.93 -3.52
N ALA A 303 -4.58 -12.91 -4.27
CA ALA A 303 -5.91 -12.98 -4.84
C ALA A 303 -6.98 -13.42 -3.81
N SER A 304 -7.68 -12.47 -3.21
CA SER A 304 -8.82 -12.74 -2.33
C SER A 304 -10.13 -12.97 -3.07
N ASN A 305 -10.25 -12.39 -4.26
CA ASN A 305 -11.41 -12.48 -5.14
C ASN A 305 -10.99 -12.32 -6.60
N TYR A 306 -11.86 -12.71 -7.52
CA TYR A 306 -11.73 -12.22 -8.90
C TYR A 306 -12.33 -10.81 -9.01
N ASP A 307 -11.76 -10.00 -9.88
CA ASP A 307 -12.18 -8.62 -10.12
C ASP A 307 -13.40 -8.50 -11.05
N GLN A 308 -13.91 -9.64 -11.54
CA GLN A 308 -15.10 -9.72 -12.37
C GLN A 308 -16.03 -10.88 -11.95
N GLN A 309 -17.24 -10.87 -12.48
CA GLN A 309 -18.23 -11.87 -12.21
C GLN A 309 -17.90 -13.21 -12.89
N ARG A 310 -18.36 -14.31 -12.25
CA ARG A 310 -18.38 -15.66 -12.83
C ARG A 310 -19.32 -15.75 -14.02
N VAL A 311 -19.22 -16.83 -14.77
CA VAL A 311 -20.13 -17.13 -15.89
C VAL A 311 -21.59 -17.19 -15.39
N GLY A 312 -22.47 -16.52 -16.12
CA GLY A 312 -23.91 -16.51 -15.83
C GLY A 312 -24.36 -15.60 -14.69
N ALA A 313 -23.44 -14.89 -14.01
CA ALA A 313 -23.76 -13.89 -13.00
C ALA A 313 -23.62 -12.45 -13.54
N THR A 314 -24.37 -11.54 -12.95
CA THR A 314 -24.18 -10.09 -13.13
C THR A 314 -23.03 -9.58 -12.24
N ALA A 315 -22.48 -8.43 -12.57
CA ALA A 315 -21.46 -7.79 -11.74
C ALA A 315 -22.00 -7.45 -10.34
N ALA A 316 -23.26 -7.04 -10.24
CA ALA A 316 -23.90 -6.71 -8.96
C ALA A 316 -24.07 -7.92 -8.07
N GLU A 317 -24.51 -9.08 -8.60
CA GLU A 317 -24.60 -10.33 -7.86
C GLU A 317 -23.19 -10.76 -7.36
N SER A 318 -22.21 -10.73 -8.25
CA SER A 318 -20.83 -11.09 -7.90
C SER A 318 -20.24 -10.19 -6.83
N LEU A 319 -20.48 -8.88 -6.90
CA LEU A 319 -20.03 -7.93 -5.88
C LEU A 319 -20.72 -8.19 -4.53
N ALA A 320 -22.01 -8.55 -4.52
CA ALA A 320 -22.73 -8.94 -3.31
C ALA A 320 -22.14 -10.21 -2.67
N GLU A 321 -21.70 -11.16 -3.49
CA GLU A 321 -21.03 -12.38 -3.04
C GLU A 321 -19.69 -12.11 -2.35
N THR A 322 -18.93 -11.08 -2.72
CA THR A 322 -17.66 -10.75 -2.06
C THR A 322 -17.81 -10.34 -0.60
N LYS A 323 -19.00 -9.86 -0.21
CA LYS A 323 -19.30 -9.50 1.18
C LYS A 323 -19.53 -10.70 2.10
N VAL A 324 -19.74 -11.87 1.53
CA VAL A 324 -19.97 -13.11 2.27
C VAL A 324 -18.61 -13.80 2.43
N ARG A 325 -18.06 -13.81 3.64
CA ARG A 325 -16.75 -14.41 3.97
C ARG A 325 -16.55 -15.84 3.39
N GLN A 326 -17.64 -16.53 3.06
CA GLN A 326 -17.61 -17.90 2.53
C GLN A 326 -17.17 -18.03 1.07
N TYR A 327 -17.25 -16.96 0.27
CA TYR A 327 -16.95 -17.01 -1.18
C TYR A 327 -15.58 -16.47 -1.54
N SER A 328 -14.89 -15.92 -0.59
CA SER A 328 -13.61 -15.30 -0.86
C SER A 328 -12.48 -16.26 -0.50
N ALA A 329 -11.41 -16.18 -1.25
CA ALA A 329 -10.14 -16.75 -0.84
C ALA A 329 -9.45 -15.85 0.21
N TYR A 330 -10.23 -15.22 1.11
CA TYR A 330 -9.75 -14.25 2.08
C TYR A 330 -8.60 -14.80 2.92
N LEU A 331 -8.85 -15.89 3.69
CA LEU A 331 -7.80 -16.48 4.52
C LEU A 331 -6.66 -17.10 3.70
N PRO A 332 -6.91 -17.83 2.60
CA PRO A 332 -5.84 -18.26 1.71
C PRO A 332 -5.00 -17.11 1.12
N ALA A 333 -5.62 -15.97 0.78
CA ALA A 333 -4.88 -14.81 0.29
C ALA A 333 -4.00 -14.18 1.38
N LEU A 334 -4.51 -14.00 2.59
CA LEU A 334 -3.70 -13.52 3.73
C LEU A 334 -2.52 -14.45 4.02
N ASP A 335 -2.75 -15.76 4.03
CA ASP A 335 -1.69 -16.75 4.23
C ASP A 335 -0.67 -16.74 3.09
N SER A 336 -1.11 -16.56 1.85
CA SER A 336 -0.23 -16.45 0.68
C SER A 336 0.63 -15.19 0.73
N ALA A 337 0.08 -14.03 1.15
CA ALA A 337 0.83 -12.79 1.32
C ALA A 337 1.97 -12.98 2.34
N TYR A 338 1.67 -13.62 3.46
CA TYR A 338 2.68 -13.94 4.45
C TYR A 338 3.70 -14.97 3.91
N ARG A 339 3.26 -16.13 3.41
CA ARG A 339 4.16 -17.21 2.97
C ARG A 339 5.13 -16.78 1.88
N VAL A 340 4.65 -16.04 0.91
CA VAL A 340 5.49 -15.56 -0.20
C VAL A 340 6.37 -14.41 0.25
N GLY A 341 5.80 -13.44 0.96
CA GLY A 341 6.53 -12.26 1.43
C GLY A 341 7.59 -12.60 2.49
N HIS A 342 7.28 -13.52 3.42
CA HIS A 342 8.19 -13.97 4.48
C HIS A 342 9.51 -14.53 3.92
N VAL A 343 9.45 -15.34 2.84
CA VAL A 343 10.66 -15.88 2.20
C VAL A 343 11.60 -14.75 1.75
N VAL A 344 11.03 -13.65 1.23
CA VAL A 344 11.80 -12.48 0.82
C VAL A 344 12.34 -11.74 2.04
N VAL A 345 11.50 -11.49 3.05
CA VAL A 345 11.92 -10.82 4.30
C VAL A 345 13.06 -11.56 4.98
N ASP A 346 12.93 -12.88 5.15
CA ASP A 346 13.96 -13.74 5.73
C ASP A 346 15.27 -13.65 4.97
N SER A 347 15.21 -13.75 3.64
CA SER A 347 16.40 -13.67 2.80
C SER A 347 17.11 -12.33 2.92
N LEU A 348 16.36 -11.21 2.93
CA LEU A 348 16.91 -9.86 3.09
C LEU A 348 17.56 -9.69 4.46
N VAL A 349 16.89 -10.13 5.52
CA VAL A 349 17.37 -10.01 6.91
C VAL A 349 18.59 -10.88 7.15
N ALA A 350 18.55 -12.13 6.71
CA ALA A 350 19.67 -13.09 6.90
C ALA A 350 20.94 -12.65 6.16
N ASN A 351 20.80 -11.99 5.03
CA ASN A 351 21.91 -11.52 4.21
C ASN A 351 22.15 -10.00 4.36
N TRP A 352 21.71 -9.40 5.46
CA TRP A 352 21.71 -7.93 5.63
C TRP A 352 23.07 -7.27 5.38
N ALA A 353 24.16 -7.92 5.75
CA ALA A 353 25.51 -7.41 5.50
C ALA A 353 25.81 -7.12 4.01
N GLN A 354 25.11 -7.83 3.09
CA GLN A 354 25.21 -7.64 1.64
C GLN A 354 24.05 -6.79 1.12
N THR A 355 22.83 -7.15 1.50
CA THR A 355 21.61 -6.52 0.98
C THR A 355 21.43 -5.09 1.45
N ARG A 356 22.08 -4.69 2.55
CA ARG A 356 22.12 -3.31 3.02
C ARG A 356 22.70 -2.37 1.96
N ASP A 357 23.82 -2.72 1.39
CA ASP A 357 24.55 -1.84 0.45
C ASP A 357 24.35 -2.23 -1.03
N HIS A 358 23.82 -3.43 -1.30
CA HIS A 358 23.59 -3.95 -2.65
C HIS A 358 22.20 -4.56 -2.77
N ILE A 359 21.39 -4.04 -3.68
CA ILE A 359 20.09 -4.61 -4.01
C ILE A 359 20.30 -6.02 -4.60
N PRO A 360 19.57 -7.04 -4.11
CA PRO A 360 19.69 -8.40 -4.63
C PRO A 360 19.30 -8.48 -6.11
N VAL A 361 20.08 -9.23 -6.85
CA VAL A 361 19.82 -9.55 -8.26
C VAL A 361 19.97 -11.06 -8.48
N LEU A 362 19.37 -11.56 -9.54
CA LEU A 362 19.58 -12.95 -9.92
C LEU A 362 21.06 -13.16 -10.24
N SER A 363 21.67 -14.18 -9.63
CA SER A 363 23.00 -14.60 -10.07
C SER A 363 22.92 -15.09 -11.53
N PRO A 364 23.85 -14.69 -12.39
CA PRO A 364 23.87 -15.21 -13.75
C PRO A 364 23.94 -16.75 -13.69
N VAL A 365 23.04 -17.39 -14.44
CA VAL A 365 23.05 -18.86 -14.59
C VAL A 365 24.40 -19.23 -15.19
N ARG A 366 25.20 -19.97 -14.42
CA ARG A 366 26.50 -20.48 -14.86
C ARG A 366 26.35 -21.61 -15.85
#